data_f736ee00c281f48fc8a9fe02668bbce6
#
_entry.id   f736ee00c281f48fc8a9fe02668bbce6
#
_cell.length_a   1.000
_cell.length_b   1.000
_cell.length_c   1.000
_cell.angle_alpha   90.00
_cell.angle_beta   90.00
_cell.angle_gamma   90.00
#
_symmetry.space_group_name_H-M   'P 1'
#
loop_
_entity.id
_entity.type
_entity.pdbx_description
1 polymer ?
#
loop_
_entity_poly.entity_id
_entity_poly.type
_entity_poly.pdbx_seq_one_letter_code
_entity_poly.pdbx_strand_id
1 'polypeptide(L)'
;MSRIPLTSIEQQPEPVRQWMARRGNLKVFRLLANAPHVFPGWTQMVDELFESPTFSRRMREVVILRVAHLQGSRYELSQHVGIARNAGLTDQQINAILDTDHPDAAGFSDTERTALDVTSELCTTHRLRDDTFAAAQAVFGDEALTELLMIISCFYGLALVLNATDLDVDATARFQP
;
A
#
# COMPACT_ATOMS: atom_id res chain seq x y z
N MET A 1 8.36 -19.60 -4.90
CA MET A 1 8.89 -19.08 -6.23
C MET A 1 7.70 -18.52 -6.98
N SER A 2 7.79 -17.29 -7.48
CA SER A 2 6.66 -16.65 -8.19
C SER A 2 6.15 -17.51 -9.34
N ARG A 3 4.82 -17.58 -9.52
CA ARG A 3 4.16 -18.32 -10.63
C ARG A 3 4.42 -17.70 -12.01
N ILE A 4 4.74 -16.40 -12.05
CA ILE A 4 5.17 -15.68 -13.26
C ILE A 4 6.67 -15.38 -13.12
N PRO A 5 7.52 -15.72 -14.11
CA PRO A 5 8.93 -15.37 -14.08
C PRO A 5 9.14 -13.86 -13.94
N LEU A 6 10.14 -13.47 -13.17
CA LEU A 6 10.52 -12.06 -13.05
C LEU A 6 11.32 -11.62 -14.27
N THR A 7 10.97 -10.49 -14.88
CA THR A 7 11.73 -9.93 -16.00
C THR A 7 13.15 -9.55 -15.58
N SER A 8 14.09 -9.59 -16.52
CA SER A 8 15.42 -9.01 -16.34
C SER A 8 15.33 -7.46 -16.37
N ILE A 9 16.04 -6.80 -15.48
CA ILE A 9 16.08 -5.34 -15.42
C ILE A 9 16.73 -4.77 -16.68
N GLU A 10 17.73 -5.46 -17.22
CA GLU A 10 18.51 -5.07 -18.40
C GLU A 10 17.62 -5.05 -19.66
N GLN A 11 16.55 -5.81 -19.69
CA GLN A 11 15.61 -5.86 -20.81
C GLN A 11 14.58 -4.73 -20.79
N GLN A 12 14.52 -3.96 -19.71
CA GLN A 12 13.57 -2.86 -19.58
C GLN A 12 14.08 -1.58 -20.28
N PRO A 13 13.18 -0.73 -20.81
CA PRO A 13 13.54 0.60 -21.32
C PRO A 13 14.29 1.43 -20.27
N GLU A 14 15.20 2.29 -20.72
CA GLU A 14 16.06 3.08 -19.82
C GLU A 14 15.26 3.86 -18.73
N PRO A 15 14.15 4.56 -19.02
CA PRO A 15 13.39 5.26 -17.99
C PRO A 15 12.85 4.32 -16.90
N VAL A 16 12.41 3.11 -17.30
CA VAL A 16 11.90 2.08 -16.38
C VAL A 16 13.03 1.54 -15.50
N ARG A 17 14.20 1.26 -16.09
CA ARG A 17 15.39 0.83 -15.31
C ARG A 17 15.77 1.85 -14.26
N GLN A 18 15.84 3.12 -14.63
CA GLN A 18 16.17 4.21 -13.71
C GLN A 18 15.13 4.35 -12.58
N TRP A 19 13.84 4.22 -12.91
CA TRP A 19 12.77 4.25 -11.93
C TRP A 19 12.89 3.08 -10.94
N MET A 20 13.11 1.85 -11.43
CA MET A 20 13.31 0.66 -10.59
C MET A 20 14.55 0.79 -9.70
N ALA A 21 15.67 1.29 -10.25
CA ALA A 21 16.93 1.48 -9.51
C ALA A 21 16.76 2.41 -8.31
N ARG A 22 16.03 3.53 -8.47
CA ARG A 22 15.74 4.46 -7.37
C ARG A 22 14.92 3.83 -6.25
N ARG A 23 14.18 2.73 -6.53
CA ARG A 23 13.30 2.01 -5.61
C ARG A 23 13.83 0.63 -5.19
N GLY A 24 15.12 0.37 -5.39
CA GLY A 24 15.81 -0.83 -4.90
C GLY A 24 15.61 -2.08 -5.75
N ASN A 25 15.15 -1.97 -6.99
CA ASN A 25 14.99 -3.09 -7.93
C ASN A 25 14.18 -4.27 -7.38
N LEU A 26 13.14 -3.98 -6.62
CA LEU A 26 12.33 -4.98 -5.92
C LEU A 26 11.67 -5.97 -6.87
N LYS A 27 11.40 -7.18 -6.39
CA LYS A 27 10.76 -8.24 -7.16
C LYS A 27 9.38 -7.83 -7.70
N VAL A 28 8.61 -7.03 -6.96
CA VAL A 28 7.31 -6.52 -7.41
C VAL A 28 7.43 -5.76 -8.73
N PHE A 29 8.44 -4.91 -8.88
CA PHE A 29 8.62 -4.15 -10.13
C PHE A 29 9.02 -5.04 -11.28
N ARG A 30 9.87 -6.04 -11.03
CA ARG A 30 10.26 -7.04 -12.02
C ARG A 30 9.08 -7.95 -12.42
N LEU A 31 8.16 -8.20 -11.51
CA LEU A 31 6.91 -8.92 -11.79
C LEU A 31 5.99 -8.07 -12.70
N LEU A 32 5.70 -6.82 -12.28
CA LEU A 32 4.78 -5.93 -13.00
C LEU A 32 5.31 -5.52 -14.37
N ALA A 33 6.63 -5.46 -14.54
CA ALA A 33 7.29 -5.18 -15.82
C ALA A 33 7.07 -6.27 -16.90
N ASN A 34 6.47 -7.42 -16.57
CA ASN A 34 5.92 -8.35 -17.55
C ASN A 34 4.77 -7.75 -18.37
N ALA A 35 4.19 -6.64 -17.93
CA ALA A 35 3.18 -5.89 -18.68
C ALA A 35 3.76 -4.55 -19.21
N PRO A 36 4.62 -4.58 -20.26
CA PRO A 36 5.44 -3.43 -20.65
C PRO A 36 4.62 -2.23 -21.13
N HIS A 37 3.39 -2.44 -21.59
CA HIS A 37 2.50 -1.36 -22.04
C HIS A 37 1.71 -0.71 -20.90
N VAL A 38 1.58 -1.37 -19.74
CA VAL A 38 0.81 -0.89 -18.59
C VAL A 38 1.73 -0.36 -17.48
N PHE A 39 2.87 -1.01 -17.28
CA PHE A 39 3.78 -0.72 -16.19
C PHE A 39 4.22 0.76 -16.13
N PRO A 40 4.56 1.47 -17.24
CA PRO A 40 4.92 2.88 -17.17
C PRO A 40 3.82 3.79 -16.61
N GLY A 41 2.56 3.55 -16.99
CA GLY A 41 1.41 4.30 -16.43
C GLY A 41 1.18 4.01 -14.96
N TRP A 42 1.38 2.75 -14.54
CA TRP A 42 1.29 2.35 -13.14
C TRP A 42 2.40 3.02 -12.30
N THR A 43 3.65 3.07 -12.79
CA THR A 43 4.75 3.74 -12.08
C THR A 43 4.50 5.22 -11.90
N GLN A 44 3.94 5.89 -12.92
CA GLN A 44 3.55 7.29 -12.81
C GLN A 44 2.47 7.51 -11.75
N MET A 45 1.41 6.70 -11.76
CA MET A 45 0.36 6.79 -10.75
C MET A 45 0.92 6.60 -9.33
N VAL A 46 1.81 5.64 -9.13
CA VAL A 46 2.46 5.41 -7.84
C VAL A 46 3.31 6.62 -7.42
N ASP A 47 4.07 7.20 -8.35
CA ASP A 47 4.86 8.40 -8.05
C ASP A 47 3.97 9.56 -7.59
N GLU A 48 2.88 9.85 -8.31
CA GLU A 48 1.93 10.91 -7.96
C GLU A 48 1.29 10.67 -6.58
N LEU A 49 0.88 9.42 -6.26
CA LEU A 49 0.34 9.08 -4.94
C LEU A 49 1.36 9.27 -3.80
N PHE A 50 2.64 9.00 -4.05
CA PHE A 50 3.69 9.15 -3.03
C PHE A 50 4.23 10.57 -2.90
N GLU A 51 4.14 11.38 -3.95
CA GLU A 51 4.60 12.77 -3.99
C GLU A 51 3.50 13.77 -3.64
N SER A 52 2.24 13.34 -3.65
CA SER A 52 1.11 14.19 -3.27
C SER A 52 1.29 14.79 -1.87
N PRO A 53 1.05 16.10 -1.71
CA PRO A 53 1.12 16.77 -0.42
C PRO A 53 -0.10 16.52 0.48
N THR A 54 -1.17 15.91 -0.04
CA THR A 54 -2.43 15.70 0.67
C THR A 54 -2.24 14.85 1.92
N PHE A 55 -1.48 13.75 1.79
CA PHE A 55 -1.21 12.86 2.91
C PHE A 55 0.28 12.79 3.25
N SER A 56 0.59 12.85 4.54
CA SER A 56 1.94 12.58 5.03
C SER A 56 2.34 11.14 4.70
N ARG A 57 3.65 10.90 4.61
CA ARG A 57 4.19 9.53 4.46
C ARG A 57 3.64 8.59 5.54
N ARG A 58 3.51 9.07 6.79
CA ARG A 58 2.96 8.30 7.90
C ARG A 58 1.52 7.88 7.63
N MET A 59 0.65 8.80 7.17
CA MET A 59 -0.75 8.48 6.86
C MET A 59 -0.86 7.45 5.74
N ARG A 60 -0.04 7.57 4.69
CA ARG A 60 -0.01 6.57 3.61
C ARG A 60 0.35 5.18 4.14
N GLU A 61 1.37 5.08 5.00
CA GLU A 61 1.77 3.78 5.56
C GLU A 61 0.70 3.17 6.48
N VAL A 62 -0.06 3.97 7.23
CA VAL A 62 -1.23 3.50 8.02
C VAL A 62 -2.22 2.79 7.09
N VAL A 63 -2.57 3.43 5.97
CA VAL A 63 -3.51 2.87 4.98
C VAL A 63 -2.95 1.64 4.29
N ILE A 64 -1.71 1.72 3.79
CA ILE A 64 -1.07 0.63 3.04
C ILE A 64 -0.92 -0.63 3.91
N LEU A 65 -0.45 -0.49 5.14
CA LEU A 65 -0.34 -1.61 6.06
C LEU A 65 -1.70 -2.26 6.35
N ARG A 66 -2.76 -1.43 6.52
CA ARG A 66 -4.11 -1.96 6.76
C ARG A 66 -4.64 -2.73 5.56
N VAL A 67 -4.48 -2.19 4.33
CA VAL A 67 -4.81 -2.91 3.09
C VAL A 67 -4.04 -4.21 3.00
N ALA A 68 -2.71 -4.17 3.16
CA ALA A 68 -1.85 -5.34 3.05
C ALA A 68 -2.23 -6.45 4.04
N HIS A 69 -2.57 -6.06 5.28
CA HIS A 69 -3.03 -7.00 6.31
C HIS A 69 -4.35 -7.66 5.92
N LEU A 70 -5.37 -6.87 5.60
CA LEU A 70 -6.71 -7.36 5.27
C LEU A 70 -6.73 -8.22 4.00
N GLN A 71 -5.83 -7.94 3.06
CA GLN A 71 -5.68 -8.73 1.83
C GLN A 71 -4.71 -9.92 2.00
N GLY A 72 -4.10 -10.12 3.16
CA GLY A 72 -3.13 -11.18 3.40
C GLY A 72 -1.88 -11.07 2.51
N SER A 73 -1.49 -9.84 2.12
CA SER A 73 -0.36 -9.60 1.23
C SER A 73 0.97 -9.64 2.00
N ARG A 74 1.53 -10.83 2.12
CA ARG A 74 2.82 -11.03 2.82
C ARG A 74 3.94 -10.19 2.24
N TYR A 75 3.94 -10.01 0.93
CA TYR A 75 4.97 -9.22 0.25
C TYR A 75 4.89 -7.75 0.68
N GLU A 76 3.71 -7.12 0.61
CA GLU A 76 3.54 -5.72 1.00
C GLU A 76 3.85 -5.51 2.47
N LEU A 77 3.38 -6.38 3.36
CA LEU A 77 3.73 -6.32 4.78
C LEU A 77 5.25 -6.34 4.98
N SER A 78 5.96 -7.24 4.29
CA SER A 78 7.41 -7.37 4.42
C SER A 78 8.16 -6.09 4.02
N GLN A 79 7.64 -5.33 3.07
CA GLN A 79 8.24 -4.07 2.63
C GLN A 79 7.80 -2.89 3.51
N HIS A 80 6.50 -2.77 3.77
CA HIS A 80 5.92 -1.56 4.35
C HIS A 80 6.07 -1.44 5.87
N VAL A 81 6.24 -2.53 6.63
CA VAL A 81 6.51 -2.45 8.08
C VAL A 81 7.80 -1.65 8.38
N GLY A 82 8.87 -1.88 7.61
CA GLY A 82 10.10 -1.09 7.76
C GLY A 82 9.95 0.38 7.37
N ILE A 83 9.17 0.62 6.31
CA ILE A 83 8.88 1.98 5.83
C ILE A 83 8.01 2.74 6.84
N ALA A 84 7.02 2.08 7.43
CA ALA A 84 6.13 2.63 8.44
C ALA A 84 6.89 3.06 9.70
N ARG A 85 7.82 2.25 10.20
CA ARG A 85 8.72 2.65 11.30
C ARG A 85 9.52 3.91 10.96
N ASN A 86 10.09 3.97 9.76
CA ASN A 86 10.83 5.14 9.28
C ASN A 86 9.92 6.37 9.07
N ALA A 87 8.62 6.17 8.89
CA ALA A 87 7.61 7.23 8.82
C ALA A 87 7.06 7.65 10.20
N GLY A 88 7.59 7.05 11.30
CA GLY A 88 7.28 7.43 12.66
C GLY A 88 6.11 6.64 13.29
N LEU A 89 5.71 5.49 12.73
CA LEU A 89 4.81 4.58 13.43
C LEU A 89 5.60 3.78 14.48
N THR A 90 5.04 3.68 15.68
CA THR A 90 5.56 2.80 16.74
C THR A 90 5.20 1.34 16.45
N ASP A 91 5.96 0.40 17.04
CA ASP A 91 5.61 -1.02 16.94
C ASP A 91 4.21 -1.33 17.52
N GLN A 92 3.80 -0.60 18.56
CA GLN A 92 2.44 -0.72 19.10
C GLN A 92 1.37 -0.31 18.07
N GLN A 93 1.60 0.78 17.33
CA GLN A 93 0.69 1.22 16.28
C GLN A 93 0.68 0.25 15.09
N ILE A 94 1.85 -0.23 14.67
CA ILE A 94 1.94 -1.24 13.62
C ILE A 94 1.18 -2.49 14.01
N ASN A 95 1.38 -3.01 15.22
CA ASN A 95 0.66 -4.18 15.71
C ASN A 95 -0.86 -3.96 15.75
N ALA A 96 -1.32 -2.76 16.17
CA ALA A 96 -2.74 -2.42 16.17
C ALA A 96 -3.34 -2.34 14.74
N ILE A 97 -2.58 -1.85 13.74
CA ILE A 97 -3.01 -1.89 12.34
C ILE A 97 -3.18 -3.33 11.86
N LEU A 98 -2.31 -4.24 12.32
CA LEU A 98 -2.33 -5.66 11.98
C LEU A 98 -3.29 -6.49 12.85
N ASP A 99 -3.94 -5.88 13.84
CA ASP A 99 -4.98 -6.51 14.63
C ASP A 99 -6.36 -6.22 13.99
N THR A 100 -7.15 -7.26 13.80
CA THR A 100 -8.51 -7.13 13.26
C THR A 100 -9.50 -6.60 14.28
N ASP A 101 -9.24 -6.78 15.57
CA ASP A 101 -10.25 -6.56 16.62
C ASP A 101 -10.13 -5.23 17.37
N HIS A 102 -8.94 -4.62 17.44
CA HIS A 102 -8.72 -3.43 18.28
C HIS A 102 -7.73 -2.39 17.72
N PRO A 103 -8.03 -1.70 16.59
CA PRO A 103 -7.16 -0.63 16.12
C PRO A 103 -7.15 0.60 17.06
N ASP A 104 -8.14 0.74 17.94
CA ASP A 104 -8.36 1.95 18.76
C ASP A 104 -7.34 2.17 19.88
N ALA A 105 -6.65 1.13 20.33
CA ALA A 105 -5.82 1.17 21.55
C ALA A 105 -4.44 1.83 21.39
N ALA A 106 -4.03 2.24 20.18
CA ALA A 106 -2.63 2.56 19.87
C ALA A 106 -2.31 4.05 19.71
N GLY A 107 -3.20 4.96 20.15
CA GLY A 107 -2.92 6.40 20.12
C GLY A 107 -2.85 6.99 18.72
N PHE A 108 -3.70 6.55 17.81
CA PHE A 108 -3.93 7.19 16.50
C PHE A 108 -4.70 8.50 16.67
N SER A 109 -4.43 9.47 15.79
CA SER A 109 -5.26 10.67 15.67
C SER A 109 -6.66 10.32 15.13
N ASP A 110 -7.63 11.24 15.28
CA ASP A 110 -8.98 11.05 14.74
C ASP A 110 -8.95 10.84 13.21
N THR A 111 -8.09 11.59 12.52
CA THR A 111 -7.89 11.45 11.07
C THR A 111 -7.33 10.08 10.68
N GLU A 112 -6.35 9.56 11.45
CA GLU A 112 -5.80 8.21 11.21
C GLU A 112 -6.84 7.13 11.50
N ARG A 113 -7.64 7.28 12.56
CA ARG A 113 -8.75 6.35 12.86
C ARG A 113 -9.78 6.32 11.73
N THR A 114 -10.21 7.49 11.28
CA THR A 114 -11.15 7.58 10.15
C THR A 114 -10.59 6.91 8.88
N ALA A 115 -9.30 7.09 8.59
CA ALA A 115 -8.66 6.40 7.46
C ALA A 115 -8.62 4.87 7.64
N LEU A 116 -8.36 4.38 8.86
CA LEU A 116 -8.38 2.95 9.18
C LEU A 116 -9.79 2.37 9.04
N ASP A 117 -10.84 3.08 9.50
CA ASP A 117 -12.23 2.66 9.39
C ASP A 117 -12.66 2.55 7.91
N VAL A 118 -12.39 3.60 7.11
CA VAL A 118 -12.64 3.60 5.67
C VAL A 118 -11.93 2.44 4.98
N THR A 119 -10.64 2.25 5.28
CA THR A 119 -9.83 1.19 4.69
C THR A 119 -10.37 -0.18 5.07
N SER A 120 -10.68 -0.37 6.34
CA SER A 120 -11.16 -1.66 6.86
C SER A 120 -12.51 -2.03 6.25
N GLU A 121 -13.46 -1.10 6.27
CA GLU A 121 -14.78 -1.36 5.72
C GLU A 121 -14.71 -1.62 4.20
N LEU A 122 -14.01 -0.77 3.45
CA LEU A 122 -13.91 -0.91 2.01
C LEU A 122 -13.20 -2.21 1.59
N CYS A 123 -12.13 -2.60 2.28
CA CYS A 123 -11.40 -3.84 1.98
C CYS A 123 -12.17 -5.12 2.34
N THR A 124 -13.11 -5.05 3.29
CA THR A 124 -13.86 -6.23 3.75
C THR A 124 -15.23 -6.36 3.10
N THR A 125 -15.92 -5.24 2.86
CA THR A 125 -17.29 -5.22 2.33
C THR A 125 -17.39 -4.75 0.88
N HIS A 126 -16.30 -4.20 0.33
CA HIS A 126 -16.20 -3.61 -1.02
C HIS A 126 -17.13 -2.40 -1.22
N ARG A 127 -17.65 -1.85 -0.15
CA ARG A 127 -18.52 -0.67 -0.15
C ARG A 127 -18.43 0.03 1.20
N LEU A 128 -18.58 1.36 1.22
CA LEU A 128 -18.74 2.13 2.45
C LEU A 128 -20.22 2.28 2.78
N ARG A 129 -20.57 2.18 4.06
CA ARG A 129 -21.88 2.62 4.55
C ARG A 129 -21.97 4.14 4.45
N ASP A 130 -23.20 4.63 4.42
CA ASP A 130 -23.47 6.07 4.27
C ASP A 130 -22.93 6.87 5.47
N ASP A 131 -22.98 6.31 6.69
CA ASP A 131 -22.43 6.92 7.90
C ASP A 131 -20.89 7.00 7.88
N THR A 132 -20.21 5.93 7.47
CA THR A 132 -18.74 5.91 7.31
C THR A 132 -18.31 6.88 6.23
N PHE A 133 -19.02 6.91 5.08
CA PHE A 133 -18.72 7.85 4.01
C PHE A 133 -18.89 9.31 4.47
N ALA A 134 -20.01 9.63 5.14
CA ALA A 134 -20.26 10.98 5.65
C ALA A 134 -19.23 11.43 6.69
N ALA A 135 -18.82 10.52 7.61
CA ALA A 135 -17.78 10.81 8.58
C ALA A 135 -16.42 11.06 7.90
N ALA A 136 -16.05 10.24 6.93
CA ALA A 136 -14.83 10.42 6.14
C ALA A 136 -14.84 11.72 5.34
N GLN A 137 -15.97 12.06 4.70
CA GLN A 137 -16.12 13.30 3.95
C GLN A 137 -16.02 14.53 4.86
N ALA A 138 -16.55 14.47 6.08
CA ALA A 138 -16.43 15.55 7.06
C ALA A 138 -14.97 15.77 7.53
N VAL A 139 -14.17 14.70 7.62
CA VAL A 139 -12.76 14.76 8.05
C VAL A 139 -11.83 15.19 6.92
N PHE A 140 -12.02 14.64 5.72
CA PHE A 140 -11.07 14.78 4.61
C PHE A 140 -11.52 15.79 3.54
N GLY A 141 -12.82 16.05 3.41
CA GLY A 141 -13.38 16.71 2.22
C GLY A 141 -13.30 15.83 0.98
N ASP A 142 -13.87 16.29 -0.13
CA ASP A 142 -14.01 15.48 -1.35
C ASP A 142 -12.65 15.16 -1.99
N GLU A 143 -11.74 16.12 -2.04
CA GLU A 143 -10.42 15.97 -2.67
C GLU A 143 -9.58 14.90 -1.96
N ALA A 144 -9.34 15.09 -0.65
CA ALA A 144 -8.51 14.16 0.10
C ALA A 144 -9.18 12.79 0.29
N LEU A 145 -10.51 12.73 0.43
CA LEU A 145 -11.23 11.46 0.47
C LEU A 145 -11.05 10.70 -0.86
N THR A 146 -11.15 11.40 -2.01
CA THR A 146 -10.92 10.76 -3.31
C THR A 146 -9.51 10.20 -3.41
N GLU A 147 -8.49 10.96 -2.97
CA GLU A 147 -7.10 10.47 -2.97
C GLU A 147 -6.91 9.29 -2.02
N LEU A 148 -7.53 9.30 -0.83
CA LEU A 148 -7.52 8.15 0.09
C LEU A 148 -8.06 6.89 -0.59
N LEU A 149 -9.19 7.00 -1.29
CA LEU A 149 -9.78 5.88 -2.04
C LEU A 149 -8.87 5.41 -3.17
N MET A 150 -8.14 6.32 -3.82
CA MET A 150 -7.15 5.95 -4.83
C MET A 150 -5.96 5.19 -4.23
N ILE A 151 -5.46 5.61 -3.07
CA ILE A 151 -4.39 4.87 -2.35
C ILE A 151 -4.88 3.47 -2.01
N ILE A 152 -6.05 3.35 -1.39
CA ILE A 152 -6.65 2.05 -1.02
C ILE A 152 -6.77 1.15 -2.26
N SER A 153 -7.36 1.66 -3.35
CA SER A 153 -7.58 0.87 -4.57
C SER A 153 -6.28 0.43 -5.23
N CYS A 154 -5.26 1.29 -5.24
CA CYS A 154 -3.96 0.97 -5.80
C CYS A 154 -3.30 -0.21 -5.07
N PHE A 155 -3.22 -0.14 -3.75
CA PHE A 155 -2.59 -1.19 -2.94
C PHE A 155 -3.46 -2.44 -2.80
N TYR A 156 -4.78 -2.30 -2.78
CA TYR A 156 -5.70 -3.43 -2.86
C TYR A 156 -5.52 -4.22 -4.17
N GLY A 157 -5.48 -3.51 -5.31
CA GLY A 157 -5.24 -4.13 -6.61
C GLY A 157 -3.85 -4.76 -6.70
N LEU A 158 -2.83 -4.11 -6.14
CA LEU A 158 -1.48 -4.66 -6.07
C LEU A 158 -1.45 -5.95 -5.24
N ALA A 159 -2.06 -5.97 -4.06
CA ALA A 159 -2.16 -7.16 -3.22
C ALA A 159 -2.77 -8.36 -3.97
N LEU A 160 -3.82 -8.14 -4.78
CA LEU A 160 -4.42 -9.20 -5.60
C LEU A 160 -3.43 -9.79 -6.60
N VAL A 161 -2.64 -8.93 -7.27
CA VAL A 161 -1.62 -9.39 -8.23
C VAL A 161 -0.53 -10.19 -7.53
N LEU A 162 -0.04 -9.69 -6.39
CA LEU A 162 1.02 -10.34 -5.62
C LEU A 162 0.59 -11.69 -5.05
N ASN A 163 -0.62 -11.77 -4.51
CA ASN A 163 -1.19 -13.01 -3.99
C ASN A 163 -1.47 -14.03 -5.12
N ALA A 164 -2.03 -13.58 -6.25
CA ALA A 164 -2.31 -14.44 -7.39
C ALA A 164 -1.03 -15.05 -7.99
N THR A 165 0.08 -14.32 -7.93
CA THR A 165 1.36 -14.76 -8.48
C THR A 165 2.27 -15.46 -7.48
N ASP A 166 1.88 -15.49 -6.19
CA ASP A 166 2.66 -16.07 -5.09
C ASP A 166 4.09 -15.52 -5.05
N LEU A 167 4.18 -14.17 -5.08
CA LEU A 167 5.48 -13.50 -5.14
C LEU A 167 6.25 -13.67 -3.82
N ASP A 168 7.45 -14.24 -3.93
CA ASP A 168 8.37 -14.36 -2.78
C ASP A 168 8.83 -12.98 -2.29
N VAL A 169 8.92 -12.78 -0.99
CA VAL A 169 9.49 -11.56 -0.39
C VAL A 169 10.93 -11.32 -0.85
N ASP A 170 11.37 -10.08 -0.87
CA ASP A 170 12.76 -9.75 -1.16
C ASP A 170 13.67 -10.15 0.00
N ALA A 171 14.89 -10.61 -0.31
CA ALA A 171 15.88 -10.98 0.70
C ALA A 171 16.30 -9.80 1.60
N THR A 172 16.08 -8.57 1.13
CA THR A 172 16.35 -7.32 1.85
C THR A 172 15.19 -6.87 2.73
N ALA A 173 14.05 -7.56 2.68
CA ALA A 173 12.91 -7.25 3.53
C ALA A 173 13.29 -7.44 5.01
N ARG A 174 13.14 -6.38 5.80
CA ARG A 174 13.50 -6.38 7.23
C ARG A 174 12.43 -6.98 8.14
N PHE A 175 11.29 -7.29 7.59
CA PHE A 175 10.18 -7.92 8.28
C PHE A 175 9.81 -9.22 7.55
N GLN A 176 9.82 -10.33 8.30
CA GLN A 176 9.26 -11.60 7.84
C GLN A 176 7.99 -11.84 8.67
N PRO A 177 6.80 -11.81 8.08
CA PRO A 177 5.54 -12.08 8.77
C PRO A 177 5.40 -13.54 9.18
#